data_979f4ab7cdce67b1db7c0424b6e18e06
#
_entry.id   979f4ab7cdce67b1db7c0424b6e18e06
#
_cell.length_a   1.000
_cell.length_b   1.000
_cell.length_c   1.000
_cell.angle_alpha   90.00
_cell.angle_beta   90.00
_cell.angle_gamma   90.00
#
_symmetry.space_group_name_H-M   'P 1'
#
loop_
_entity.id
_entity.type
_entity.pdbx_description
1 polymer ?
#
loop_
_entity_poly.entity_id
_entity_poly.type
_entity_poly.pdbx_seq_one_letter_code
_entity_poly.pdbx_strand_id
1 'polypeptide(L)'
;MAIFVDQNTKVIVQGLTGGQGRFHGLRNKAYGTQVVGGVTPGKAGQDVEGIPVFDSVEDAVKATGATASFIAVPPKAAPAAILEAARAGIGFVVCITEGIPAQDEARVFATLQRDFPATRLLGPNCPGIISPGKCNIGITAGEIAQLPTLSGPNVGIVSRSGTLTYQALYELKQQGIGVSTCVGIGGDPVPGTSFVDCLAEFQADPETHAIIMIGEIGGSAEEEAAEFITNHVTKPMSAYIAGVTAPAGKKMGHAGAIVSGGKGTAQGKMDALRMAGVKIGLNPTEAGSLMAEIVNNLR
;
A
#
# COMPACT_ATOMS: atom_id res chain seq x y z
N MET A 1 -9.15 -0.92 15.28
CA MET A 1 -7.81 -0.31 15.01
C MET A 1 -7.62 -0.25 13.50
N ALA A 2 -6.52 0.20 13.02
CA ALA A 2 -6.17 0.17 11.60
C ALA A 2 -4.76 -0.39 11.50
N ILE A 3 -4.40 -1.02 10.39
CA ILE A 3 -3.04 -1.55 10.24
C ILE A 3 -2.10 -0.43 9.77
N PHE A 4 -0.88 -0.40 10.29
CA PHE A 4 0.24 0.50 9.99
C PHE A 4 0.02 1.99 10.28
N VAL A 5 -1.18 2.54 10.11
CA VAL A 5 -1.49 3.97 10.28
C VAL A 5 -2.82 4.19 10.96
N ASP A 6 -2.94 5.27 11.73
CA ASP A 6 -4.17 5.66 12.43
C ASP A 6 -4.34 7.20 12.44
N GLN A 7 -5.33 7.69 13.18
CA GLN A 7 -5.61 9.12 13.32
C GLN A 7 -4.51 9.91 14.04
N ASN A 8 -3.57 9.25 14.73
CA ASN A 8 -2.46 9.89 15.44
C ASN A 8 -1.18 9.93 14.60
N THR A 9 -1.17 9.28 13.43
CA THR A 9 -0.03 9.22 12.53
C THR A 9 0.30 10.61 11.99
N LYS A 10 1.47 11.13 12.37
CA LYS A 10 1.99 12.43 11.92
C LYS A 10 2.88 12.24 10.70
N VAL A 11 2.53 12.87 9.60
CA VAL A 11 3.15 12.65 8.28
C VAL A 11 3.96 13.86 7.86
N ILE A 12 5.18 13.65 7.41
CA ILE A 12 5.93 14.61 6.60
C ILE A 12 5.91 14.22 5.13
N VAL A 13 6.03 15.20 4.23
CA VAL A 13 6.06 14.99 2.78
C VAL A 13 7.43 15.36 2.23
N GLN A 14 8.23 14.36 1.85
CA GLN A 14 9.49 14.60 1.14
C GLN A 14 9.19 14.93 -0.32
N GLY A 15 9.63 16.12 -0.76
CA GLY A 15 9.29 16.68 -2.06
C GLY A 15 8.05 17.58 -2.05
N LEU A 16 7.62 18.10 -0.89
CA LEU A 16 6.39 18.90 -0.76
C LEU A 16 6.33 20.11 -1.69
N THR A 17 7.43 20.74 -2.02
CA THR A 17 7.46 21.91 -2.92
C THR A 17 7.42 21.53 -4.41
N GLY A 18 7.53 20.24 -4.74
CA GLY A 18 7.37 19.71 -6.09
C GLY A 18 5.90 19.46 -6.44
N GLY A 19 5.58 19.37 -7.74
CA GLY A 19 4.20 19.25 -8.21
C GLY A 19 3.42 18.08 -7.58
N GLN A 20 3.98 16.87 -7.59
CA GLN A 20 3.32 15.68 -7.03
C GLN A 20 3.23 15.73 -5.50
N GLY A 21 4.34 16.10 -4.83
CA GLY A 21 4.37 16.23 -3.37
C GLY A 21 3.37 17.25 -2.86
N ARG A 22 3.29 18.42 -3.51
CA ARG A 22 2.31 19.45 -3.16
C ARG A 22 0.88 18.96 -3.38
N PHE A 23 0.58 18.47 -4.58
CA PHE A 23 -0.79 18.04 -4.93
C PHE A 23 -1.30 16.96 -3.99
N HIS A 24 -0.56 15.87 -3.81
CA HIS A 24 -0.99 14.76 -2.97
C HIS A 24 -0.86 15.05 -1.47
N GLY A 25 0.17 15.79 -1.05
CA GLY A 25 0.32 16.20 0.34
C GLY A 25 -0.84 17.07 0.83
N LEU A 26 -1.29 18.01 0.00
CA LEU A 26 -2.47 18.84 0.32
C LEU A 26 -3.77 18.05 0.30
N ARG A 27 -3.94 17.08 -0.63
CA ARG A 27 -5.11 16.18 -0.61
C ARG A 27 -5.14 15.29 0.63
N ASN A 28 -4.00 14.77 1.05
CA ASN A 28 -3.91 13.99 2.28
C ASN A 28 -4.26 14.85 3.51
N LYS A 29 -3.76 16.10 3.57
CA LYS A 29 -4.13 17.07 4.61
C LYS A 29 -5.63 17.38 4.59
N ALA A 30 -6.20 17.65 3.42
CA ALA A 30 -7.63 17.91 3.25
C ALA A 30 -8.51 16.70 3.62
N TYR A 31 -7.99 15.48 3.45
CA TYR A 31 -8.65 14.26 3.91
C TYR A 31 -8.72 14.13 5.44
N GLY A 32 -7.90 14.85 6.17
CA GLY A 32 -7.80 14.79 7.64
C GLY A 32 -6.53 14.13 8.16
N THR A 33 -5.62 13.70 7.27
CA THR A 33 -4.30 13.21 7.68
C THR A 33 -3.50 14.33 8.34
N GLN A 34 -2.84 14.04 9.45
CA GLN A 34 -1.98 15.01 10.13
C GLN A 34 -0.68 15.22 9.34
N VAL A 35 -0.75 16.00 8.25
CA VAL A 35 0.43 16.42 7.49
C VAL A 35 1.07 17.60 8.23
N VAL A 36 2.14 17.31 8.97
CA VAL A 36 2.75 18.24 9.93
C VAL A 36 3.97 18.98 9.40
N GLY A 37 4.50 18.58 8.24
CA GLY A 37 5.66 19.22 7.63
C GLY A 37 5.96 18.71 6.23
N GLY A 38 6.80 19.41 5.53
CA GLY A 38 7.40 19.01 4.26
C GLY A 38 8.90 19.08 4.32
N VAL A 39 9.58 18.29 3.48
CA VAL A 39 11.04 18.31 3.36
C VAL A 39 11.43 18.58 1.91
N THR A 40 12.20 19.60 1.70
CA THR A 40 12.82 19.91 0.40
C THR A 40 14.15 20.61 0.67
N PRO A 41 15.30 20.00 0.35
CA PRO A 41 16.61 20.59 0.59
C PRO A 41 16.75 21.98 -0.02
N GLY A 42 17.30 22.94 0.73
CA GLY A 42 17.49 24.34 0.34
C GLY A 42 16.22 25.20 0.37
N LYS A 43 15.12 24.69 0.95
CA LYS A 43 13.83 25.42 1.02
C LYS A 43 13.25 25.54 2.42
N ALA A 44 14.07 25.36 3.45
CA ALA A 44 13.66 25.59 4.84
C ALA A 44 13.08 26.98 5.03
N GLY A 45 12.06 27.09 5.88
CA GLY A 45 11.38 28.34 6.16
C GLY A 45 10.29 28.72 5.14
N GLN A 46 10.14 27.99 4.03
CA GLN A 46 8.97 28.13 3.16
C GLN A 46 7.73 27.52 3.83
N ASP A 47 6.58 27.96 3.36
CA ASP A 47 5.27 27.41 3.75
C ASP A 47 4.49 26.96 2.51
N VAL A 48 3.87 25.81 2.57
CA VAL A 48 2.99 25.30 1.52
C VAL A 48 1.59 25.13 2.12
N GLU A 49 0.77 26.17 1.99
CA GLU A 49 -0.63 26.18 2.46
C GLU A 49 -0.79 25.77 3.95
N GLY A 50 0.06 26.39 4.80
CA GLY A 50 0.10 26.13 6.23
C GLY A 50 0.86 24.84 6.60
N ILE A 51 1.69 24.30 5.70
CA ILE A 51 2.61 23.20 6.01
C ILE A 51 4.04 23.75 5.97
N PRO A 52 4.77 23.81 7.10
CA PRO A 52 6.14 24.30 7.14
C PRO A 52 7.09 23.36 6.36
N VAL A 53 8.08 23.93 5.70
CA VAL A 53 9.10 23.19 4.93
C VAL A 53 10.44 23.22 5.67
N PHE A 54 11.08 22.06 5.75
CA PHE A 54 12.39 21.84 6.35
C PHE A 54 13.42 21.41 5.31
N ASP A 55 14.70 21.55 5.61
CA ASP A 55 15.79 21.11 4.72
C ASP A 55 16.09 19.62 4.84
N SER A 56 15.81 19.03 6.00
CA SER A 56 16.04 17.61 6.29
C SER A 56 14.88 16.93 7.01
N VAL A 57 14.81 15.60 6.89
CA VAL A 57 13.85 14.80 7.66
C VAL A 57 14.13 14.90 9.15
N GLU A 58 15.40 14.93 9.56
CA GLU A 58 15.78 15.05 10.96
C GLU A 58 15.24 16.34 11.59
N ASP A 59 15.37 17.49 10.91
CA ASP A 59 14.83 18.77 11.38
C ASP A 59 13.31 18.74 11.46
N ALA A 60 12.66 18.16 10.45
CA ALA A 60 11.22 18.00 10.44
C ALA A 60 10.71 17.13 11.61
N VAL A 61 11.37 16.00 11.87
CA VAL A 61 11.02 15.11 13.00
C VAL A 61 11.21 15.80 14.33
N LYS A 62 12.34 16.50 14.53
CA LYS A 62 12.61 17.28 15.77
C LYS A 62 11.55 18.34 16.03
N ALA A 63 11.12 19.03 14.98
CA ALA A 63 10.16 20.13 15.11
C ALA A 63 8.71 19.66 15.28
N THR A 64 8.31 18.53 14.68
CA THR A 64 6.91 18.13 14.55
C THR A 64 6.55 16.84 15.28
N GLY A 65 7.54 16.00 15.59
CA GLY A 65 7.32 14.65 16.10
C GLY A 65 6.70 13.72 15.05
N ALA A 66 7.04 13.90 13.77
CA ALA A 66 6.56 13.06 12.68
C ALA A 66 6.95 11.60 12.86
N THR A 67 6.02 10.69 12.57
CA THR A 67 6.19 9.23 12.70
C THR A 67 6.15 8.51 11.37
N ALA A 68 5.64 9.18 10.32
CA ALA A 68 5.56 8.66 8.96
C ALA A 68 6.09 9.66 7.93
N SER A 69 6.60 9.14 6.82
CA SER A 69 7.04 9.94 5.68
C SER A 69 6.33 9.50 4.39
N PHE A 70 5.78 10.47 3.67
CA PHE A 70 5.29 10.32 2.30
C PHE A 70 6.35 10.83 1.33
N ILE A 71 6.88 9.96 0.47
CA ILE A 71 7.93 10.28 -0.49
C ILE A 71 7.35 10.45 -1.89
N ALA A 72 7.48 11.66 -2.43
CA ALA A 72 7.05 12.06 -3.78
C ALA A 72 8.17 12.82 -4.49
N VAL A 73 9.37 12.25 -4.51
CA VAL A 73 10.56 12.80 -5.16
C VAL A 73 10.89 12.03 -6.45
N PRO A 74 11.70 12.59 -7.37
CA PRO A 74 12.10 11.87 -8.58
C PRO A 74 12.84 10.55 -8.28
N PRO A 75 12.82 9.55 -9.20
CA PRO A 75 13.39 8.21 -8.99
C PRO A 75 14.85 8.22 -8.52
N LYS A 76 15.66 9.12 -9.05
CA LYS A 76 17.07 9.30 -8.66
C LYS A 76 17.27 9.66 -7.19
N ALA A 77 16.31 10.38 -6.60
CA ALA A 77 16.38 10.87 -5.22
C ALA A 77 15.69 9.94 -4.22
N ALA A 78 14.78 9.07 -4.69
CA ALA A 78 13.95 8.25 -3.81
C ALA A 78 14.74 7.29 -2.91
N PRO A 79 15.80 6.59 -3.38
CA PRO A 79 16.61 5.75 -2.50
C PRO A 79 17.22 6.51 -1.33
N ALA A 80 17.77 7.70 -1.58
CA ALA A 80 18.36 8.54 -0.54
C ALA A 80 17.28 9.07 0.43
N ALA A 81 16.12 9.46 -0.09
CA ALA A 81 14.99 9.95 0.71
C ALA A 81 14.43 8.87 1.66
N ILE A 82 14.33 7.61 1.20
CA ILE A 82 13.92 6.48 2.04
C ILE A 82 14.90 6.27 3.20
N LEU A 83 16.20 6.22 2.88
CA LEU A 83 17.24 6.02 3.91
C LEU A 83 17.39 7.22 4.85
N GLU A 84 17.13 8.44 4.38
CA GLU A 84 17.10 9.63 5.23
C GLU A 84 15.95 9.54 6.25
N ALA A 85 14.76 9.14 5.81
CA ALA A 85 13.63 8.92 6.70
C ALA A 85 13.94 7.86 7.78
N ALA A 86 14.53 6.73 7.38
CA ALA A 86 14.92 5.68 8.30
C ALA A 86 15.97 6.14 9.33
N ARG A 87 17.00 6.89 8.90
CA ARG A 87 18.02 7.46 9.80
C ARG A 87 17.43 8.46 10.80
N ALA A 88 16.41 9.20 10.41
CA ALA A 88 15.72 10.14 11.30
C ALA A 88 14.72 9.46 12.25
N GLY A 89 14.59 8.13 12.22
CA GLY A 89 13.72 7.38 13.13
C GLY A 89 12.26 7.31 12.68
N ILE A 90 11.96 7.59 11.41
CA ILE A 90 10.61 7.40 10.86
C ILE A 90 10.28 5.90 10.84
N GLY A 91 9.18 5.53 11.48
CA GLY A 91 8.74 4.13 11.58
C GLY A 91 8.00 3.63 10.35
N PHE A 92 7.32 4.51 9.61
CA PHE A 92 6.55 4.14 8.42
C PHE A 92 6.83 5.07 7.24
N VAL A 93 7.27 4.51 6.12
CA VAL A 93 7.64 5.24 4.91
C VAL A 93 6.75 4.78 3.75
N VAL A 94 6.08 5.71 3.08
CA VAL A 94 5.30 5.45 1.86
C VAL A 94 6.02 6.10 0.68
N CYS A 95 6.51 5.29 -0.26
CA CYS A 95 7.19 5.77 -1.46
C CYS A 95 6.34 5.49 -2.70
N ILE A 96 5.75 6.54 -3.29
CA ILE A 96 4.94 6.41 -4.52
C ILE A 96 5.77 6.40 -5.79
N THR A 97 7.05 6.74 -5.70
CA THR A 97 7.92 6.95 -6.86
C THR A 97 8.06 5.68 -7.68
N GLU A 98 7.73 5.78 -8.96
CA GLU A 98 7.96 4.76 -9.99
C GLU A 98 9.30 4.99 -10.71
N GLY A 99 9.92 3.91 -11.22
CA GLY A 99 11.11 3.99 -12.06
C GLY A 99 12.43 4.02 -11.29
N ILE A 100 12.45 3.61 -10.04
CA ILE A 100 13.68 3.32 -9.31
C ILE A 100 14.30 2.05 -9.91
N PRO A 101 15.61 2.02 -10.22
CA PRO A 101 16.25 0.80 -10.69
C PRO A 101 16.16 -0.32 -9.65
N ALA A 102 15.79 -1.54 -10.06
CA ALA A 102 15.61 -2.68 -9.15
C ALA A 102 16.85 -2.98 -8.28
N GLN A 103 18.05 -2.69 -8.77
CA GLN A 103 19.28 -2.81 -7.97
C GLN A 103 19.35 -1.80 -6.82
N ASP A 104 18.83 -0.60 -7.03
CA ASP A 104 18.79 0.43 -5.98
C ASP A 104 17.68 0.11 -4.97
N GLU A 105 16.53 -0.42 -5.43
CA GLU A 105 15.49 -0.96 -4.54
C GLU A 105 16.05 -2.07 -3.65
N ALA A 106 16.76 -3.04 -4.23
CA ALA A 106 17.35 -4.14 -3.48
C ALA A 106 18.39 -3.65 -2.44
N ARG A 107 19.21 -2.64 -2.79
CA ARG A 107 20.16 -2.03 -1.85
C ARG A 107 19.45 -1.32 -0.70
N VAL A 108 18.41 -0.54 -1.01
CA VAL A 108 17.60 0.15 0.01
C VAL A 108 16.95 -0.87 0.92
N PHE A 109 16.28 -1.88 0.38
CA PHE A 109 15.63 -2.94 1.16
C PHE A 109 16.61 -3.66 2.07
N ALA A 110 17.76 -4.12 1.54
CA ALA A 110 18.79 -4.78 2.34
C ALA A 110 19.35 -3.87 3.46
N THR A 111 19.49 -2.56 3.18
CA THR A 111 19.95 -1.59 4.18
C THR A 111 18.89 -1.39 5.28
N LEU A 112 17.62 -1.27 4.91
CA LEU A 112 16.53 -1.16 5.89
C LEU A 112 16.48 -2.39 6.80
N GLN A 113 16.52 -3.59 6.25
CA GLN A 113 16.49 -4.83 7.01
C GLN A 113 17.66 -4.97 7.97
N ARG A 114 18.87 -4.56 7.55
CA ARG A 114 20.08 -4.69 8.35
C ARG A 114 20.20 -3.59 9.42
N ASP A 115 20.00 -2.32 9.03
CA ASP A 115 20.38 -1.17 9.83
C ASP A 115 19.17 -0.45 10.47
N PHE A 116 17.97 -0.61 9.89
CA PHE A 116 16.76 0.10 10.32
C PHE A 116 15.53 -0.82 10.38
N PRO A 117 15.60 -1.96 11.10
CA PRO A 117 14.50 -2.96 11.11
C PRO A 117 13.19 -2.43 11.70
N ALA A 118 13.20 -1.31 12.40
CA ALA A 118 12.02 -0.64 12.92
C ALA A 118 11.30 0.23 11.85
N THR A 119 11.93 0.48 10.68
CA THR A 119 11.34 1.24 9.60
C THR A 119 10.67 0.32 8.59
N ARG A 120 9.37 0.41 8.45
CA ARG A 120 8.60 -0.27 7.39
C ARG A 120 8.50 0.61 6.16
N LEU A 121 8.85 0.08 5.00
CA LEU A 121 8.69 0.73 3.70
C LEU A 121 7.47 0.16 2.99
N LEU A 122 6.54 1.01 2.56
CA LEU A 122 5.45 0.67 1.64
C LEU A 122 5.79 1.23 0.24
N GLY A 123 5.73 0.40 -0.76
CA GLY A 123 6.24 0.68 -2.09
C GLY A 123 7.70 0.21 -2.26
N PRO A 124 8.47 0.74 -3.22
CA PRO A 124 8.11 1.87 -4.13
C PRO A 124 7.02 1.54 -5.15
N ASN A 125 6.71 2.52 -6.01
CA ASN A 125 5.71 2.39 -7.08
C ASN A 125 4.35 1.89 -6.54
N CYS A 126 3.83 2.54 -5.51
CA CYS A 126 2.59 2.16 -4.84
C CYS A 126 1.58 3.32 -4.77
N PRO A 127 0.28 3.05 -4.65
CA PRO A 127 -0.71 4.09 -4.41
C PRO A 127 -0.72 4.59 -2.97
N GLY A 128 -0.06 3.89 -2.06
CA GLY A 128 -0.03 4.21 -0.64
C GLY A 128 -1.03 3.41 0.20
N ILE A 129 -1.45 4.00 1.31
CA ILE A 129 -2.34 3.38 2.30
C ILE A 129 -3.46 4.34 2.68
N ILE A 130 -4.66 3.80 2.86
CA ILE A 130 -5.78 4.54 3.44
C ILE A 130 -6.49 3.69 4.50
N SER A 131 -6.64 4.25 5.69
CA SER A 131 -7.57 3.78 6.72
C SER A 131 -8.72 4.78 6.77
N PRO A 132 -9.89 4.47 6.17
CA PRO A 132 -10.95 5.43 5.96
C PRO A 132 -11.44 6.08 7.25
N GLY A 133 -11.55 7.43 7.21
CA GLY A 133 -11.89 8.26 8.38
C GLY A 133 -10.76 8.47 9.38
N LYS A 134 -9.56 7.91 9.16
CA LYS A 134 -8.42 8.00 10.08
C LYS A 134 -7.19 8.62 9.43
N CYS A 135 -6.68 8.04 8.34
CA CYS A 135 -5.43 8.47 7.71
C CYS A 135 -5.38 8.04 6.24
N ASN A 136 -4.85 8.90 5.38
CA ASN A 136 -4.55 8.61 3.99
C ASN A 136 -3.14 9.11 3.67
N ILE A 137 -2.24 8.22 3.29
CA ILE A 137 -0.87 8.55 2.90
C ILE A 137 -0.61 7.99 1.50
N GLY A 138 -0.44 8.87 0.53
CA GLY A 138 -0.19 8.51 -0.86
C GLY A 138 -1.15 9.19 -1.83
N ILE A 139 -1.51 8.48 -2.89
CA ILE A 139 -2.30 9.01 -4.02
C ILE A 139 -3.72 8.45 -4.07
N THR A 140 -4.11 7.61 -3.10
CA THR A 140 -5.44 7.01 -3.05
C THR A 140 -6.52 8.08 -2.92
N ALA A 141 -7.55 7.98 -3.76
CA ALA A 141 -8.70 8.88 -3.73
C ALA A 141 -9.59 8.54 -2.51
N GLY A 142 -9.50 9.33 -1.46
CA GLY A 142 -10.19 9.06 -0.19
C GLY A 142 -11.72 9.01 -0.31
N GLU A 143 -12.26 9.76 -1.26
CA GLU A 143 -13.69 9.85 -1.54
C GLU A 143 -14.33 8.54 -2.05
N ILE A 144 -13.54 7.60 -2.59
CA ILE A 144 -14.05 6.29 -3.05
C ILE A 144 -14.00 5.21 -1.97
N ALA A 145 -13.37 5.46 -0.84
CA ALA A 145 -13.29 4.51 0.25
C ALA A 145 -14.50 4.66 1.19
N GLN A 146 -15.26 3.59 1.38
CA GLN A 146 -16.37 3.55 2.32
C GLN A 146 -15.84 3.52 3.75
N LEU A 147 -16.37 4.40 4.61
CA LEU A 147 -16.03 4.38 6.05
C LEU A 147 -16.35 3.04 6.68
N PRO A 148 -15.53 2.55 7.62
CA PRO A 148 -15.83 1.34 8.36
C PRO A 148 -17.13 1.51 9.16
N THR A 149 -17.90 0.43 9.24
CA THR A 149 -19.11 0.38 10.06
C THR A 149 -18.76 -0.07 11.48
N LEU A 150 -19.40 0.51 12.48
CA LEU A 150 -19.16 0.17 13.90
C LEU A 150 -19.72 -1.21 14.28
N SER A 151 -20.74 -1.68 13.56
CA SER A 151 -21.51 -2.88 13.90
C SER A 151 -21.54 -3.94 12.80
N GLY A 152 -20.84 -3.71 11.71
CA GLY A 152 -20.87 -4.61 10.56
C GLY A 152 -19.48 -5.10 10.16
N PRO A 153 -19.42 -6.16 9.34
CA PRO A 153 -18.14 -6.61 8.83
C PRO A 153 -17.48 -5.57 7.93
N ASN A 154 -16.21 -5.28 8.22
CA ASN A 154 -15.37 -4.41 7.40
C ASN A 154 -14.31 -5.23 6.68
N VAL A 155 -13.87 -4.74 5.52
CA VAL A 155 -12.96 -5.44 4.61
C VAL A 155 -11.60 -4.77 4.59
N GLY A 156 -10.54 -5.55 4.76
CA GLY A 156 -9.17 -5.14 4.46
C GLY A 156 -8.85 -5.38 2.99
N ILE A 157 -8.05 -4.51 2.36
CA ILE A 157 -7.63 -4.65 0.96
C ILE A 157 -6.11 -4.60 0.90
N VAL A 158 -5.50 -5.58 0.23
CA VAL A 158 -4.09 -5.54 -0.14
C VAL A 158 -3.92 -5.76 -1.64
N SER A 159 -3.17 -4.88 -2.32
CA SER A 159 -3.08 -4.88 -3.78
C SER A 159 -1.69 -4.49 -4.28
N ARG A 160 -1.23 -5.13 -5.36
CA ARG A 160 -0.05 -4.69 -6.12
C ARG A 160 -0.36 -3.55 -7.09
N SER A 161 -1.60 -3.44 -7.53
CA SER A 161 -2.02 -2.50 -8.57
C SER A 161 -2.71 -1.27 -8.00
N GLY A 162 -2.29 -0.07 -8.41
CA GLY A 162 -2.98 1.17 -8.06
C GLY A 162 -4.41 1.24 -8.61
N THR A 163 -4.57 0.99 -9.90
CA THR A 163 -5.87 1.08 -10.59
C THR A 163 -6.88 0.06 -10.05
N LEU A 164 -6.45 -1.20 -9.86
CA LEU A 164 -7.34 -2.25 -9.36
C LEU A 164 -7.68 -2.07 -7.87
N THR A 165 -6.81 -1.39 -7.12
CA THR A 165 -7.11 -0.94 -5.75
C THR A 165 -8.33 0.00 -5.75
N TYR A 166 -8.35 0.97 -6.67
CA TYR A 166 -9.48 1.90 -6.77
C TYR A 166 -10.76 1.21 -7.21
N GLN A 167 -10.68 0.24 -8.11
CA GLN A 167 -11.82 -0.57 -8.51
C GLN A 167 -12.41 -1.34 -7.32
N ALA A 168 -11.57 -1.99 -6.51
CA ALA A 168 -12.04 -2.72 -5.32
C ALA A 168 -12.71 -1.78 -4.30
N LEU A 169 -12.11 -0.63 -4.01
CA LEU A 169 -12.70 0.38 -3.14
C LEU A 169 -14.08 0.85 -3.64
N TYR A 170 -14.17 1.11 -4.95
CA TYR A 170 -15.42 1.54 -5.59
C TYR A 170 -16.51 0.46 -5.50
N GLU A 171 -16.18 -0.81 -5.81
CA GLU A 171 -17.13 -1.93 -5.72
C GLU A 171 -17.69 -2.10 -4.30
N LEU A 172 -16.82 -2.04 -3.28
CA LEU A 172 -17.27 -2.12 -1.89
C LEU A 172 -18.15 -0.92 -1.50
N LYS A 173 -17.81 0.27 -1.96
CA LYS A 173 -18.60 1.48 -1.70
C LYS A 173 -20.00 1.39 -2.31
N GLN A 174 -20.14 0.89 -3.54
CA GLN A 174 -21.45 0.70 -4.19
C GLN A 174 -22.35 -0.25 -3.41
N GLN A 175 -21.76 -1.15 -2.63
CA GLN A 175 -22.48 -2.14 -1.81
C GLN A 175 -22.59 -1.73 -0.34
N GLY A 176 -22.13 -0.52 0.02
CA GLY A 176 -22.16 -0.03 1.40
C GLY A 176 -21.30 -0.84 2.37
N ILE A 177 -20.26 -1.52 1.86
CA ILE A 177 -19.36 -2.33 2.67
C ILE A 177 -18.19 -1.47 3.16
N GLY A 178 -18.02 -1.40 4.47
CA GLY A 178 -16.96 -0.62 5.10
C GLY A 178 -15.56 -1.21 4.84
N VAL A 179 -14.57 -0.33 4.73
CA VAL A 179 -13.17 -0.70 4.57
C VAL A 179 -12.40 -0.36 5.83
N SER A 180 -11.73 -1.35 6.43
CA SER A 180 -10.88 -1.12 7.62
C SER A 180 -9.58 -0.41 7.25
N THR A 181 -8.85 -0.97 6.29
CA THR A 181 -7.65 -0.39 5.69
C THR A 181 -7.47 -0.92 4.28
N CYS A 182 -7.00 -0.07 3.38
CA CYS A 182 -6.60 -0.46 2.03
C CYS A 182 -5.12 -0.14 1.83
N VAL A 183 -4.33 -1.16 1.49
CA VAL A 183 -2.88 -1.08 1.30
C VAL A 183 -2.54 -1.42 -0.15
N GLY A 184 -1.90 -0.47 -0.84
CA GLY A 184 -1.25 -0.75 -2.11
C GLY A 184 0.24 -1.00 -1.89
N ILE A 185 0.69 -2.23 -2.07
CA ILE A 185 2.10 -2.61 -1.80
C ILE A 185 3.06 -2.24 -2.93
N GLY A 186 2.54 -1.97 -4.14
CA GLY A 186 3.33 -1.59 -5.30
C GLY A 186 3.61 -2.75 -6.26
N GLY A 187 3.99 -2.36 -7.49
CA GLY A 187 4.24 -3.29 -8.60
C GLY A 187 5.70 -3.51 -8.94
N ASP A 188 6.63 -2.94 -8.18
CA ASP A 188 8.06 -3.11 -8.42
C ASP A 188 8.58 -4.46 -7.92
N PRO A 189 9.74 -4.93 -8.46
CA PRO A 189 10.27 -6.27 -8.15
C PRO A 189 10.67 -6.46 -6.69
N VAL A 190 11.05 -5.39 -5.99
CA VAL A 190 11.52 -5.44 -4.60
C VAL A 190 10.67 -4.52 -3.73
N PRO A 191 9.42 -4.91 -3.41
CA PRO A 191 8.57 -4.14 -2.53
C PRO A 191 9.08 -4.17 -1.09
N GLY A 192 8.98 -3.05 -0.38
CA GLY A 192 9.36 -2.97 1.02
C GLY A 192 8.40 -3.69 1.97
N THR A 193 7.14 -3.85 1.57
CA THR A 193 6.08 -4.57 2.31
C THR A 193 5.46 -5.61 1.39
N SER A 194 5.30 -6.83 1.89
CA SER A 194 4.77 -7.98 1.14
C SER A 194 3.27 -8.20 1.40
N PHE A 195 2.65 -9.13 0.65
CA PHE A 195 1.32 -9.64 0.97
C PHE A 195 1.28 -10.27 2.37
N VAL A 196 2.29 -11.06 2.71
CA VAL A 196 2.37 -11.76 4.01
C VAL A 196 2.37 -10.76 5.15
N ASP A 197 3.13 -9.67 5.06
CA ASP A 197 3.13 -8.60 6.06
C ASP A 197 1.74 -8.01 6.27
N CYS A 198 1.03 -7.70 5.19
CA CYS A 198 -0.31 -7.13 5.27
C CYS A 198 -1.34 -8.14 5.80
N LEU A 199 -1.25 -9.40 5.37
CA LEU A 199 -2.15 -10.46 5.80
C LEU A 199 -2.01 -10.75 7.30
N ALA A 200 -0.78 -10.74 7.82
CA ALA A 200 -0.53 -10.91 9.25
C ALA A 200 -1.20 -9.80 10.08
N GLU A 201 -1.05 -8.56 9.67
CA GLU A 201 -1.66 -7.41 10.33
C GLU A 201 -3.20 -7.43 10.21
N PHE A 202 -3.75 -7.75 9.02
CA PHE A 202 -5.19 -7.89 8.85
C PHE A 202 -5.77 -9.02 9.68
N GLN A 203 -5.06 -10.14 9.81
CA GLN A 203 -5.48 -11.23 10.68
C GLN A 203 -5.57 -10.80 12.15
N ALA A 204 -4.62 -9.99 12.60
CA ALA A 204 -4.56 -9.48 13.97
C ALA A 204 -5.55 -8.31 14.23
N ASP A 205 -5.97 -7.58 13.20
CA ASP A 205 -6.84 -6.40 13.35
C ASP A 205 -8.30 -6.78 13.61
N PRO A 206 -8.87 -6.45 14.80
CA PRO A 206 -10.26 -6.78 15.12
C PRO A 206 -11.31 -6.02 14.28
N GLU A 207 -10.94 -4.90 13.63
CA GLU A 207 -11.84 -4.16 12.73
C GLU A 207 -11.90 -4.80 11.32
N THR A 208 -10.98 -5.66 10.97
CA THR A 208 -10.96 -6.38 9.69
C THR A 208 -11.64 -7.74 9.83
N HIS A 209 -12.72 -7.97 9.11
CA HIS A 209 -13.52 -9.22 9.20
C HIS A 209 -13.35 -10.13 7.98
N ALA A 210 -12.99 -9.55 6.83
CA ALA A 210 -12.69 -10.25 5.59
C ALA A 210 -11.61 -9.50 4.80
N ILE A 211 -10.98 -10.14 3.82
CA ILE A 211 -9.85 -9.54 3.11
C ILE A 211 -10.01 -9.74 1.61
N ILE A 212 -9.75 -8.65 0.83
CA ILE A 212 -9.57 -8.72 -0.63
C ILE A 212 -8.07 -8.66 -0.93
N MET A 213 -7.59 -9.61 -1.72
CA MET A 213 -6.24 -9.64 -2.23
C MET A 213 -6.21 -9.46 -3.74
N ILE A 214 -5.42 -8.51 -4.24
CA ILE A 214 -5.28 -8.25 -5.67
C ILE A 214 -3.82 -8.43 -6.06
N GLY A 215 -3.56 -9.49 -6.81
CA GLY A 215 -2.26 -9.84 -7.34
C GLY A 215 -2.18 -9.69 -8.85
N GLU A 216 -1.06 -10.10 -9.39
CA GLU A 216 -0.78 -10.06 -10.83
C GLU A 216 0.20 -11.15 -11.23
N ILE A 217 0.38 -11.34 -12.52
CA ILE A 217 1.41 -12.25 -13.05
C ILE A 217 2.82 -11.83 -12.63
N GLY A 218 3.74 -12.81 -12.59
CA GLY A 218 5.15 -12.61 -12.30
C GLY A 218 5.50 -12.79 -10.82
N GLY A 219 6.73 -13.24 -10.57
CA GLY A 219 7.20 -13.57 -9.23
C GLY A 219 6.40 -14.69 -8.55
N SER A 220 6.59 -14.85 -7.24
CA SER A 220 6.00 -15.91 -6.38
C SER A 220 5.21 -15.36 -5.18
N ALA A 221 5.05 -14.05 -5.08
CA ALA A 221 4.50 -13.41 -3.89
C ALA A 221 3.07 -13.87 -3.54
N GLU A 222 2.25 -14.20 -4.53
CA GLU A 222 0.89 -14.69 -4.33
C GLU A 222 0.84 -16.15 -3.92
N GLU A 223 1.79 -16.97 -4.37
CA GLU A 223 1.99 -18.35 -3.91
C GLU A 223 2.50 -18.39 -2.47
N GLU A 224 3.44 -17.53 -2.11
CA GLU A 224 3.91 -17.33 -0.72
C GLU A 224 2.76 -16.86 0.19
N ALA A 225 1.93 -15.94 -0.30
CA ALA A 225 0.73 -15.52 0.39
C ALA A 225 -0.26 -16.69 0.60
N ALA A 226 -0.46 -17.56 -0.42
CA ALA A 226 -1.33 -18.72 -0.32
C ALA A 226 -0.87 -19.72 0.77
N GLU A 227 0.44 -19.95 0.87
CA GLU A 227 1.02 -20.76 1.94
C GLU A 227 0.77 -20.12 3.31
N PHE A 228 1.00 -18.81 3.45
CA PHE A 228 0.73 -18.09 4.68
C PHE A 228 -0.75 -18.12 5.07
N ILE A 229 -1.65 -17.91 4.10
CA ILE A 229 -3.12 -17.98 4.31
C ILE A 229 -3.51 -19.34 4.86
N THR A 230 -3.04 -20.43 4.27
CA THR A 230 -3.36 -21.80 4.70
C THR A 230 -3.01 -22.03 6.18
N ASN A 231 -1.91 -21.45 6.64
CA ASN A 231 -1.39 -21.75 7.98
C ASN A 231 -1.80 -20.71 9.05
N HIS A 232 -2.13 -19.47 8.65
CA HIS A 232 -2.19 -18.35 9.59
C HIS A 232 -3.43 -17.47 9.46
N VAL A 233 -4.20 -17.54 8.36
CA VAL A 233 -5.35 -16.65 8.15
C VAL A 233 -6.66 -17.43 8.28
N THR A 234 -7.51 -17.02 9.23
CA THR A 234 -8.83 -17.59 9.45
C THR A 234 -9.97 -16.73 8.90
N LYS A 235 -9.68 -15.48 8.56
CA LYS A 235 -10.65 -14.55 7.98
C LYS A 235 -10.95 -14.93 6.54
N PRO A 236 -12.23 -14.93 6.11
CA PRO A 236 -12.58 -15.29 4.74
C PRO A 236 -12.05 -14.27 3.75
N MET A 237 -11.69 -14.76 2.56
CA MET A 237 -11.01 -13.95 1.55
C MET A 237 -11.61 -14.12 0.16
N SER A 238 -11.56 -13.03 -0.62
CA SER A 238 -11.64 -13.09 -2.09
C SER A 238 -10.38 -12.52 -2.72
N ALA A 239 -10.08 -12.95 -3.95
CA ALA A 239 -8.93 -12.44 -4.67
C ALA A 239 -9.19 -12.32 -6.18
N TYR A 240 -8.37 -11.48 -6.82
CA TYR A 240 -8.26 -11.36 -8.26
C TYR A 240 -6.78 -11.33 -8.65
N ILE A 241 -6.44 -12.04 -9.74
CA ILE A 241 -5.08 -12.05 -10.30
C ILE A 241 -5.13 -11.45 -11.70
N ALA A 242 -4.47 -10.30 -11.86
CA ALA A 242 -4.39 -9.61 -13.14
C ALA A 242 -3.42 -10.32 -14.11
N GLY A 243 -3.71 -10.20 -15.41
CA GLY A 243 -2.81 -10.68 -16.46
C GLY A 243 -3.11 -12.08 -16.99
N VAL A 244 -4.29 -12.63 -16.77
CA VAL A 244 -4.69 -13.96 -17.29
C VAL A 244 -4.47 -14.11 -18.81
N THR A 245 -4.67 -13.04 -19.57
CA THR A 245 -4.50 -13.03 -21.04
C THR A 245 -3.15 -12.50 -21.49
N ALA A 246 -2.23 -12.26 -20.56
CA ALA A 246 -0.90 -11.72 -20.88
C ALA A 246 -0.07 -12.71 -21.69
N PRO A 247 0.54 -12.30 -22.81
CA PRO A 247 1.46 -13.15 -23.55
C PRO A 247 2.69 -13.51 -22.73
N ALA A 248 3.12 -14.77 -22.81
CA ALA A 248 4.33 -15.23 -22.13
C ALA A 248 5.56 -14.41 -22.58
N GLY A 249 6.45 -14.11 -21.63
CA GLY A 249 7.67 -13.34 -21.87
C GLY A 249 7.49 -11.85 -22.14
N LYS A 250 6.25 -11.33 -22.11
CA LYS A 250 5.97 -9.90 -22.26
C LYS A 250 5.70 -9.25 -20.90
N LYS A 251 6.38 -8.13 -20.65
CA LYS A 251 6.14 -7.29 -19.48
C LYS A 251 4.79 -6.57 -19.60
N MET A 252 3.97 -6.62 -18.55
CA MET A 252 2.62 -6.08 -18.53
C MET A 252 2.45 -4.99 -17.47
N GLY A 253 2.74 -3.74 -17.84
CA GLY A 253 2.62 -2.59 -16.94
C GLY A 253 3.75 -2.50 -15.92
N HIS A 254 3.68 -3.24 -14.84
CA HIS A 254 4.68 -3.23 -13.77
C HIS A 254 5.98 -3.95 -14.14
N ALA A 255 7.09 -3.54 -13.53
CA ALA A 255 8.41 -4.12 -13.79
C ALA A 255 8.49 -5.62 -13.46
N GLY A 256 7.79 -6.06 -12.40
CA GLY A 256 7.69 -7.45 -11.97
C GLY A 256 6.61 -8.28 -12.68
N ALA A 257 5.73 -7.67 -13.45
CA ALA A 257 4.60 -8.34 -14.10
C ALA A 257 5.01 -9.03 -15.42
N ILE A 258 5.76 -10.10 -15.32
CA ILE A 258 6.23 -10.91 -16.45
C ILE A 258 6.22 -12.41 -16.11
N VAL A 259 5.63 -13.23 -16.98
CA VAL A 259 5.71 -14.70 -16.89
C VAL A 259 7.01 -15.16 -17.56
N SER A 260 7.90 -15.78 -16.82
CA SER A 260 9.18 -16.28 -17.31
C SER A 260 9.38 -17.72 -16.90
N GLY A 261 9.86 -18.56 -17.83
CA GLY A 261 10.15 -19.98 -17.56
C GLY A 261 8.96 -20.79 -17.05
N GLY A 262 7.73 -20.40 -17.40
CA GLY A 262 6.49 -21.08 -16.96
C GLY A 262 6.10 -20.82 -15.50
N LYS A 263 6.82 -19.95 -14.80
CA LYS A 263 6.53 -19.56 -13.40
C LYS A 263 5.83 -18.19 -13.35
N GLY A 264 5.08 -17.95 -12.27
CA GLY A 264 4.38 -16.69 -12.05
C GLY A 264 3.18 -16.48 -12.99
N THR A 265 2.54 -17.55 -13.45
CA THR A 265 1.33 -17.47 -14.29
C THR A 265 0.12 -17.09 -13.44
N ALA A 266 -0.83 -16.36 -14.03
CA ALA A 266 -2.08 -16.06 -13.33
C ALA A 266 -2.81 -17.34 -12.89
N GLN A 267 -2.86 -18.37 -13.74
CA GLN A 267 -3.53 -19.62 -13.42
C GLN A 267 -2.90 -20.33 -12.21
N GLY A 268 -1.56 -20.45 -12.17
CA GLY A 268 -0.86 -21.09 -11.04
C GLY A 268 -1.12 -20.37 -9.72
N LYS A 269 -1.12 -19.03 -9.73
CA LYS A 269 -1.44 -18.20 -8.56
C LYS A 269 -2.89 -18.36 -8.11
N MET A 270 -3.85 -18.34 -9.06
CA MET A 270 -5.25 -18.57 -8.76
C MET A 270 -5.49 -19.97 -8.16
N ASP A 271 -4.80 -20.99 -8.67
CA ASP A 271 -4.95 -22.35 -8.16
C ASP A 271 -4.35 -22.50 -6.75
N ALA A 272 -3.19 -21.88 -6.49
CA ALA A 272 -2.60 -21.85 -5.15
C ALA A 272 -3.52 -21.16 -4.13
N LEU A 273 -4.10 -20.01 -4.49
CA LEU A 273 -5.02 -19.29 -3.62
C LEU A 273 -6.35 -20.05 -3.41
N ARG A 274 -6.88 -20.74 -4.44
CA ARG A 274 -8.07 -21.61 -4.28
C ARG A 274 -7.81 -22.77 -3.30
N MET A 275 -6.63 -23.38 -3.41
CA MET A 275 -6.23 -24.45 -2.46
C MET A 275 -6.11 -23.93 -1.04
N ALA A 276 -5.75 -22.66 -0.86
CA ALA A 276 -5.75 -21.97 0.45
C ALA A 276 -7.15 -21.52 0.92
N GLY A 277 -8.23 -21.85 0.18
CA GLY A 277 -9.62 -21.52 0.56
C GLY A 277 -10.08 -20.12 0.15
N VAL A 278 -9.31 -19.40 -0.68
CA VAL A 278 -9.66 -18.07 -1.17
C VAL A 278 -10.65 -18.17 -2.34
N LYS A 279 -11.72 -17.38 -2.32
CA LYS A 279 -12.66 -17.27 -3.44
C LYS A 279 -12.03 -16.40 -4.55
N ILE A 280 -11.91 -16.94 -5.76
CA ILE A 280 -11.22 -16.27 -6.88
C ILE A 280 -12.23 -15.73 -7.88
N GLY A 281 -12.23 -14.38 -8.04
CA GLY A 281 -12.92 -13.70 -9.14
C GLY A 281 -12.06 -13.70 -10.41
N LEU A 282 -12.72 -13.83 -11.57
CA LEU A 282 -12.06 -13.78 -12.88
C LEU A 282 -11.85 -12.36 -13.40
N ASN A 283 -12.44 -11.40 -12.72
CA ASN A 283 -12.29 -9.96 -12.95
C ASN A 283 -12.51 -9.19 -11.65
N PRO A 284 -12.14 -7.90 -11.57
CA PRO A 284 -12.27 -7.12 -10.34
C PRO A 284 -13.70 -7.04 -9.78
N THR A 285 -14.70 -6.90 -10.64
CA THR A 285 -16.11 -6.82 -10.23
C THR A 285 -16.58 -8.13 -9.61
N GLU A 286 -16.19 -9.27 -10.18
CA GLU A 286 -16.51 -10.59 -9.62
C GLU A 286 -15.85 -10.79 -8.24
N ALA A 287 -14.60 -10.38 -8.07
CA ALA A 287 -13.95 -10.42 -6.76
C ALA A 287 -14.69 -9.57 -5.72
N GLY A 288 -15.20 -8.40 -6.12
CA GLY A 288 -16.05 -7.56 -5.28
C GLY A 288 -17.39 -8.23 -4.94
N SER A 289 -18.03 -8.88 -5.91
CA SER A 289 -19.30 -9.62 -5.69
C SER A 289 -19.11 -10.81 -4.74
N LEU A 290 -18.02 -11.58 -4.90
CA LEU A 290 -17.67 -12.66 -3.99
C LEU A 290 -17.42 -12.14 -2.57
N MET A 291 -16.80 -10.97 -2.43
CA MET A 291 -16.61 -10.33 -1.13
C MET A 291 -17.95 -9.91 -0.51
N ALA A 292 -18.88 -9.38 -1.30
CA ALA A 292 -20.21 -9.06 -0.80
C ALA A 292 -20.97 -10.29 -0.27
N GLU A 293 -20.88 -11.42 -0.96
CA GLU A 293 -21.43 -12.69 -0.46
C GLU A 293 -20.79 -13.08 0.87
N ILE A 294 -19.46 -12.97 0.98
CA ILE A 294 -18.74 -13.26 2.22
C ILE A 294 -19.24 -12.36 3.35
N VAL A 295 -19.31 -11.06 3.11
CA VAL A 295 -19.77 -10.07 4.11
C VAL A 295 -21.21 -10.33 4.53
N ASN A 296 -22.10 -10.71 3.62
CA ASN A 296 -23.48 -11.04 3.93
C ASN A 296 -23.61 -12.30 4.81
N ASN A 297 -22.71 -13.27 4.64
CA ASN A 297 -22.66 -14.46 5.48
C ASN A 297 -22.04 -14.22 6.87
N LEU A 298 -21.38 -13.10 7.08
CA LEU A 298 -20.80 -12.69 8.37
C LEU A 298 -21.77 -11.82 9.21
N ARG A 299 -22.86 -11.33 8.60
CA ARG A 299 -23.91 -10.54 9.25
C ARG A 299 -24.94 -11.43 9.95
#